data_a1aa158191f2536cca18a3303d93bbd3
#
_entry.id   a1aa158191f2536cca18a3303d93bbd3
#
_cell.length_a   1.000
_cell.length_b   1.000
_cell.length_c   1.000
_cell.angle_alpha   90.00
_cell.angle_beta   90.00
_cell.angle_gamma   90.00
#
_symmetry.space_group_name_H-M   'P 1'
#
loop_
_entity.id
_entity.type
_entity.pdbx_description
1 polymer ?
#
loop_
_entity_poly.entity_id
_entity_poly.type
_entity_poly.pdbx_seq_one_letter_code
_entity_poly.pdbx_strand_id
1 'polypeptide(L)'
;MYGKLKEFLTNELEGIKAAGLYKNERIITTPQRADIKVNAGSDVLNFCANNYLGLSDNQRLIKAAKEAMDTHGYGMSSVRFICGTQDLHKQLEAAISDYFKTEDTILYAACFDANGG
;
A
#
# COMPACT_ATOMS: atom_id res chain seq x y z
N MET A 1 -24.13 -6.95 -24.61
CA MET A 1 -23.08 -5.92 -24.72
C MET A 1 -21.70 -6.40 -24.30
N TYR A 2 -21.55 -7.23 -23.26
CA TYR A 2 -20.27 -7.76 -22.77
C TYR A 2 -19.65 -8.91 -23.61
N GLY A 3 -20.47 -9.64 -24.40
CA GLY A 3 -20.00 -10.85 -25.11
C GLY A 3 -18.83 -10.64 -26.07
N LYS A 4 -18.91 -9.63 -26.95
CA LYS A 4 -17.82 -9.32 -27.90
C LYS A 4 -16.54 -8.86 -27.21
N LEU A 5 -16.65 -8.08 -26.13
CA LEU A 5 -15.51 -7.67 -25.34
C LEU A 5 -14.87 -8.87 -24.61
N LYS A 6 -15.70 -9.79 -24.08
CA LYS A 6 -15.20 -11.00 -23.45
C LYS A 6 -14.40 -11.87 -24.42
N GLU A 7 -14.91 -12.06 -25.62
CA GLU A 7 -14.22 -12.84 -26.66
C GLU A 7 -12.88 -12.20 -27.05
N PHE A 8 -12.88 -10.88 -27.27
CA PHE A 8 -11.65 -10.12 -27.53
C PHE A 8 -10.63 -10.28 -26.39
N LEU A 9 -11.03 -10.06 -25.14
CA LEU A 9 -10.14 -10.17 -23.99
C LEU A 9 -9.64 -11.61 -23.77
N THR A 10 -10.47 -12.62 -24.08
CA THR A 10 -10.05 -14.02 -23.99
C THR A 10 -8.94 -14.30 -24.99
N ASN A 11 -9.11 -13.89 -26.25
CA ASN A 11 -8.12 -14.10 -27.30
C ASN A 11 -6.79 -13.36 -26.98
N GLU A 12 -6.88 -12.13 -26.47
CA GLU A 12 -5.68 -11.38 -26.02
C GLU A 12 -4.94 -12.12 -24.90
N LEU A 13 -5.67 -12.61 -23.88
CA LEU A 13 -5.06 -13.37 -22.79
C LEU A 13 -4.42 -14.68 -23.25
N GLU A 14 -5.04 -15.39 -24.19
CA GLU A 14 -4.46 -16.59 -24.80
C GLU A 14 -3.18 -16.25 -25.58
N GLY A 15 -3.18 -15.15 -26.34
CA GLY A 15 -2.00 -14.65 -27.02
C GLY A 15 -0.85 -14.33 -26.07
N ILE A 16 -1.14 -13.64 -24.96
CA ILE A 16 -0.17 -13.33 -23.91
C ILE A 16 0.40 -14.61 -23.29
N LYS A 17 -0.45 -15.62 -23.04
CA LYS A 17 0.00 -16.91 -22.49
C LYS A 17 0.88 -17.67 -23.49
N ALA A 18 0.46 -17.71 -24.76
CA ALA A 18 1.22 -18.38 -25.81
C ALA A 18 2.59 -17.73 -26.04
N ALA A 19 2.69 -16.43 -25.89
CA ALA A 19 3.95 -15.68 -25.95
C ALA A 19 4.84 -15.82 -24.70
N GLY A 20 4.40 -16.54 -23.66
CA GLY A 20 5.13 -16.68 -22.40
C GLY A 20 5.18 -15.42 -21.55
N LEU A 21 4.34 -14.43 -21.85
CA LEU A 21 4.30 -13.12 -21.16
C LEU A 21 3.29 -13.07 -20.01
N TYR A 22 2.50 -14.13 -19.83
CA TYR A 22 1.51 -14.18 -18.77
C TYR A 22 2.18 -14.33 -17.41
N LYS A 23 1.93 -13.37 -16.53
CA LYS A 23 2.51 -13.33 -15.21
C LYS A 23 1.58 -13.93 -14.17
N ASN A 24 1.97 -15.08 -13.62
CA ASN A 24 1.25 -15.68 -12.50
C ASN A 24 1.61 -14.95 -11.19
N GLU A 25 0.61 -14.50 -10.46
CA GLU A 25 0.79 -13.90 -9.15
C GLU A 25 1.11 -14.97 -8.12
N ARG A 26 2.10 -14.70 -7.26
CA ARG A 26 2.40 -15.52 -6.09
C ARG A 26 1.60 -14.99 -4.90
N ILE A 27 0.86 -15.87 -4.24
CA ILE A 27 0.05 -15.49 -3.08
C ILE A 27 0.90 -15.59 -1.83
N ILE A 28 1.18 -14.46 -1.20
CA ILE A 28 1.91 -14.38 0.07
C ILE A 28 0.93 -14.65 1.21
N THR A 29 1.30 -15.57 2.11
CA THR A 29 0.45 -16.03 3.23
C THR A 29 0.98 -15.62 4.61
N THR A 30 2.03 -14.81 4.65
CA THR A 30 2.66 -14.28 5.87
C THR A 30 2.71 -12.75 5.82
N PRO A 31 3.05 -12.08 6.92
CA PRO A 31 3.46 -10.67 6.87
C PRO A 31 4.62 -10.46 5.90
N GLN A 32 4.74 -9.24 5.37
CA GLN A 32 5.84 -8.84 4.48
C GLN A 32 7.15 -8.74 5.28
N ARG A 33 8.07 -9.64 4.97
CA ARG A 33 9.41 -9.75 5.58
C ARG A 33 10.43 -10.11 4.52
N ALA A 34 11.70 -10.27 4.94
CA ALA A 34 12.73 -10.84 4.08
C ALA A 34 12.44 -12.34 3.78
N ASP A 35 11.97 -13.07 4.77
CA ASP A 35 11.48 -14.44 4.67
C ASP A 35 9.95 -14.45 4.65
N ILE A 36 9.35 -15.01 3.62
CA ILE A 36 7.89 -15.10 3.46
C ILE A 36 7.48 -16.51 3.04
N LYS A 37 6.22 -16.84 3.27
CA LYS A 37 5.60 -18.05 2.70
C LYS A 37 4.71 -17.68 1.54
N VAL A 38 4.82 -18.44 0.46
CA VAL A 38 3.97 -18.31 -0.71
C VAL A 38 3.28 -19.63 -0.99
N ASN A 39 2.06 -19.58 -1.53
CA ASN A 39 1.29 -20.74 -1.99
C ASN A 39 1.49 -21.99 -1.10
N ALA A 40 0.54 -22.43 -0.37
CA ALA A 40 0.57 -23.70 0.39
C ALA A 40 1.85 -23.96 1.24
N GLY A 41 2.63 -22.93 1.59
CA GLY A 41 3.67 -23.04 2.60
C GLY A 41 5.12 -23.13 2.12
N SER A 42 5.39 -22.84 0.85
CA SER A 42 6.78 -22.74 0.38
C SER A 42 7.47 -21.51 0.98
N ASP A 43 8.62 -21.69 1.64
CA ASP A 43 9.46 -20.61 2.15
C ASP A 43 10.31 -20.03 1.03
N VAL A 44 10.29 -18.70 0.89
CA VAL A 44 11.10 -17.97 -0.11
C VAL A 44 11.66 -16.68 0.48
N LEU A 45 12.80 -16.24 -0.06
CA LEU A 45 13.35 -14.92 0.24
C LEU A 45 12.73 -13.86 -0.67
N ASN A 46 12.27 -12.78 -0.07
CA ASN A 46 11.64 -11.67 -0.76
C ASN A 46 12.62 -10.53 -1.01
N PHE A 47 13.14 -10.44 -2.24
CA PHE A 47 14.02 -9.36 -2.67
C PHE A 47 13.29 -8.25 -3.44
N CYS A 48 11.95 -8.33 -3.58
CA CYS A 48 11.17 -7.44 -4.44
C CYS A 48 10.35 -6.40 -3.66
N ALA A 49 10.27 -6.51 -2.33
CA ALA A 49 9.44 -5.63 -1.52
C ALA A 49 10.07 -4.25 -1.33
N ASN A 50 9.22 -3.21 -1.32
CA ASN A 50 9.59 -1.87 -0.93
C ASN A 50 9.61 -1.69 0.60
N ASN A 51 10.16 -2.67 1.31
CA ASN A 51 10.24 -2.71 2.78
C ASN A 51 11.67 -2.38 3.23
N TYR A 52 12.22 -1.28 2.72
CA TYR A 52 13.63 -0.89 2.88
C TYR A 52 14.10 -0.79 4.33
N LEU A 53 13.22 -0.40 5.24
CA LEU A 53 13.52 -0.25 6.67
C LEU A 53 13.02 -1.43 7.51
N GLY A 54 12.42 -2.46 6.91
CA GLY A 54 11.88 -3.62 7.63
C GLY A 54 10.71 -3.29 8.55
N LEU A 55 9.94 -2.24 8.26
CA LEU A 55 8.90 -1.75 9.15
C LEU A 55 7.51 -2.30 8.87
N SER A 56 7.31 -3.06 7.79
CA SER A 56 5.98 -3.51 7.35
C SER A 56 5.22 -4.34 8.39
N ASP A 57 5.93 -5.08 9.25
CA ASP A 57 5.33 -5.87 10.33
C ASP A 57 5.86 -5.51 11.72
N ASN A 58 6.37 -4.29 11.86
CA ASN A 58 6.88 -3.80 13.13
C ASN A 58 5.77 -3.70 14.18
N GLN A 59 5.93 -4.37 15.33
CA GLN A 59 4.90 -4.47 16.35
C GLN A 59 4.53 -3.14 17.00
N ARG A 60 5.46 -2.18 17.05
CA ARG A 60 5.17 -0.82 17.56
C ARG A 60 4.25 -0.07 16.61
N LEU A 61 4.47 -0.19 15.29
CA LEU A 61 3.62 0.44 14.27
C LEU A 61 2.24 -0.20 14.23
N ILE A 62 2.19 -1.54 14.30
CA ILE A 62 0.91 -2.28 14.37
C ILE A 62 0.10 -1.86 15.60
N LYS A 63 0.75 -1.74 16.75
CA LYS A 63 0.10 -1.30 17.99
C LYS A 63 -0.45 0.11 17.84
N ALA A 64 0.37 1.07 17.37
CA ALA A 64 -0.06 2.45 17.17
C ALA A 64 -1.24 2.56 16.19
N ALA A 65 -1.24 1.78 15.10
CA ALA A 65 -2.35 1.75 14.16
C ALA A 65 -3.65 1.22 14.78
N LYS A 66 -3.57 0.17 15.60
CA LYS A 66 -4.74 -0.37 16.33
C LYS A 66 -5.30 0.66 17.32
N GLU A 67 -4.44 1.29 18.12
CA GLU A 67 -4.84 2.34 19.07
C GLU A 67 -5.49 3.54 18.37
N ALA A 68 -4.97 3.94 17.22
CA ALA A 68 -5.59 4.99 16.40
C ALA A 68 -6.97 4.58 15.87
N MET A 69 -7.15 3.34 15.42
CA MET A 69 -8.46 2.83 15.01
C MET A 69 -9.46 2.77 16.16
N ASP A 70 -9.03 2.45 17.37
CA ASP A 70 -9.90 2.44 18.55
C ASP A 70 -10.42 3.84 18.92
N THR A 71 -9.65 4.88 18.65
CA THR A 71 -9.98 6.26 19.00
C THR A 71 -10.61 7.07 17.86
N HIS A 72 -10.19 6.83 16.63
CA HIS A 72 -10.59 7.61 15.44
C HIS A 72 -11.45 6.80 14.45
N GLY A 73 -11.63 5.50 14.67
CA GLY A 73 -12.33 4.62 13.75
C GLY A 73 -11.47 4.21 12.55
N TYR A 74 -12.03 3.36 11.70
CA TYR A 74 -11.34 2.81 10.54
C TYR A 74 -11.34 3.76 9.33
N GLY A 75 -12.46 4.43 9.08
CA GLY A 75 -12.69 5.18 7.85
C GLY A 75 -12.46 6.68 7.99
N MET A 76 -11.74 7.26 7.04
CA MET A 76 -11.53 8.71 6.99
C MET A 76 -12.74 9.49 6.48
N SER A 77 -13.63 8.86 5.72
CA SER A 77 -14.96 9.23 5.28
C SER A 77 -15.13 10.57 4.56
N SER A 78 -14.13 11.43 4.50
CA SER A 78 -14.17 12.71 3.78
C SER A 78 -12.79 13.17 3.31
N VAL A 79 -12.77 14.01 2.28
CA VAL A 79 -11.56 14.73 1.86
C VAL A 79 -11.20 15.81 2.89
N ARG A 80 -9.91 16.07 3.03
CA ARG A 80 -9.37 16.91 4.12
C ARG A 80 -9.95 18.32 4.15
N PHE A 81 -10.06 18.97 3.02
CA PHE A 81 -10.48 20.39 2.97
C PHE A 81 -11.99 20.62 3.22
N ILE A 82 -12.82 19.56 3.19
CA ILE A 82 -14.26 19.69 3.51
C ILE A 82 -14.46 19.41 5.01
N CYS A 83 -14.33 18.15 5.44
CA CYS A 83 -14.51 17.74 6.84
C CYS A 83 -13.68 16.50 7.21
N GLY A 84 -12.58 16.24 6.51
CA GLY A 84 -11.75 15.03 6.68
C GLY A 84 -10.40 15.27 7.35
N THR A 85 -10.07 16.52 7.75
CA THR A 85 -8.84 16.78 8.49
C THR A 85 -9.01 16.39 9.94
N GLN A 86 -8.22 15.43 10.39
CA GLN A 86 -8.17 14.98 11.78
C GLN A 86 -6.90 15.54 12.47
N ASP A 87 -6.88 15.51 13.78
CA ASP A 87 -5.74 15.90 14.60
C ASP A 87 -4.49 15.08 14.29
N LEU A 88 -4.64 13.77 13.98
CA LEU A 88 -3.52 12.91 13.57
C LEU A 88 -2.81 13.43 12.31
N HIS A 89 -3.53 14.02 11.35
CA HIS A 89 -2.90 14.65 10.20
C HIS A 89 -2.02 15.82 10.63
N LYS A 90 -2.55 16.68 11.49
CA LYS A 90 -1.83 17.88 11.97
C LYS A 90 -0.65 17.52 12.87
N GLN A 91 -0.77 16.49 13.70
CA GLN A 91 0.33 15.95 14.50
C GLN A 91 1.46 15.42 13.61
N LEU A 92 1.14 14.67 12.56
CA LEU A 92 2.13 14.13 11.64
C LEU A 92 2.82 15.26 10.84
N GLU A 93 2.07 16.22 10.31
CA GLU A 93 2.60 17.37 9.61
C GLU A 93 3.59 18.15 10.50
N ALA A 94 3.20 18.45 11.73
CA ALA A 94 4.05 19.14 12.68
C ALA A 94 5.32 18.35 13.04
N ALA A 95 5.20 17.03 13.25
CA ALA A 95 6.34 16.17 13.56
C ALA A 95 7.35 16.10 12.41
N ILE A 96 6.88 16.04 11.15
CA ILE A 96 7.73 16.04 9.97
C ILE A 96 8.43 17.39 9.80
N SER A 97 7.68 18.50 9.94
CA SER A 97 8.23 19.86 9.85
C SER A 97 9.30 20.09 10.92
N ASP A 98 9.06 19.65 12.15
CA ASP A 98 10.07 19.78 13.22
C ASP A 98 11.31 18.92 12.94
N TYR A 99 11.14 17.71 12.42
CA TYR A 99 12.26 16.82 12.10
C TYR A 99 13.16 17.41 11.00
N PHE A 100 12.56 17.91 9.92
CA PHE A 100 13.31 18.46 8.77
C PHE A 100 13.63 19.95 8.90
N LYS A 101 13.12 20.62 9.95
CA LYS A 101 13.26 22.08 10.17
C LYS A 101 12.70 22.89 9.01
N THR A 102 11.57 22.46 8.50
CA THR A 102 10.78 23.17 7.47
C THR A 102 9.65 23.97 8.11
N GLU A 103 9.14 24.95 7.39
CA GLU A 103 8.05 25.82 7.89
C GLU A 103 6.71 25.07 7.95
N ASP A 104 6.45 24.17 6.97
CA ASP A 104 5.22 23.39 6.91
C ASP A 104 5.44 22.05 6.15
N THR A 105 4.44 21.19 6.20
CA THR A 105 4.42 19.87 5.55
C THR A 105 3.07 19.62 4.92
N ILE A 106 3.08 19.09 3.69
CA ILE A 106 1.90 18.59 2.99
C ILE A 106 1.95 17.08 2.92
N LEU A 107 0.86 16.40 3.28
CA LEU A 107 0.73 14.95 3.21
C LEU A 107 0.01 14.51 1.93
N TYR A 108 0.57 13.52 1.27
CA TYR A 108 -0.01 12.85 0.09
C TYR A 108 -0.29 11.39 0.41
N ALA A 109 -1.29 10.81 -0.25
CA ALA A 109 -1.67 9.40 -0.07
C ALA A 109 -0.61 8.42 -0.59
N ALA A 110 0.17 8.83 -1.60
CA ALA A 110 1.24 8.02 -2.18
C ALA A 110 2.45 8.89 -2.56
N CYS A 111 3.63 8.28 -2.55
CA CYS A 111 4.86 8.95 -2.96
C CYS A 111 4.83 9.39 -4.44
N PHE A 112 4.12 8.67 -5.30
CA PHE A 112 3.93 9.05 -6.69
C PHE A 112 3.22 10.41 -6.79
N ASP A 113 2.16 10.61 -6.03
CA ASP A 113 1.42 11.87 -6.00
C ASP A 113 2.29 13.02 -5.43
N ALA A 114 3.05 12.73 -4.37
CA ALA A 114 3.96 13.71 -3.77
C ALA A 114 5.10 14.14 -4.72
N ASN A 115 5.52 13.30 -5.65
CA ASN A 115 6.53 13.66 -6.66
C ASN A 115 5.94 14.41 -7.86
N GLY A 116 4.64 14.40 -8.05
CA GLY A 116 3.94 15.08 -9.13
C GLY A 116 3.30 16.41 -8.72
N GLY A 117 3.25 16.69 -7.43
CA GLY A 117 2.61 17.87 -6.84
C GLY A 117 3.44 19.13 -6.82
#